data_142f4450cba5df137987c66d54493d9b
#
_entry.id   142f4450cba5df137987c66d54493d9b
#
_cell.length_a   1.000
_cell.length_b   1.000
_cell.length_c   1.000
_cell.angle_alpha   90.00
_cell.angle_beta   90.00
_cell.angle_gamma   90.00
#
_symmetry.space_group_name_H-M   'P 1'
#
loop_
_entity.id
_entity.type
_entity.pdbx_description
1 polymer ?
#
loop_
_entity_poly.entity_id
_entity_poly.type
_entity_poly.pdbx_seq_one_letter_code
_entity_poly.pdbx_strand_id
1 'polypeptide(L)'
;MRWRLTCISDTHAGSLVGLAPSGGIPHPDGPTISTSPTSAWLWQHFEQMLEAESEAAELADRHALLFVGDLMDGLMHHGNIELYHPDPSVEKWIATQIVTTAIEALQPTDVFFISGTPSHVGKNASSEEGLAAAMAAKYPGLVRPASESRQTWGILRLDIDGTLVDVRHHGKLGQLPHTRESYQKRYAFDVWSSQAMYKNGEPAELAIRAHRHKYADSGPVPPHRNATRLISLPCWQLSTEWARSMAFEESPDVGMVGIELRDGRIADVFPQIVYPSLEANVWKP
;
A
#
# COMPACT_ATOMS: atom_id res chain seq x y z
N MET A 1 -4.61 -19.85 -15.89
CA MET A 1 -5.29 -19.45 -14.62
C MET A 1 -5.37 -17.93 -14.57
N ARG A 2 -6.48 -17.38 -14.01
CA ARG A 2 -6.65 -15.92 -13.83
C ARG A 2 -6.39 -15.55 -12.36
N TRP A 3 -5.42 -14.68 -12.15
CA TRP A 3 -5.10 -14.13 -10.84
C TRP A 3 -5.46 -12.66 -10.76
N ARG A 4 -5.97 -12.25 -9.59
CA ARG A 4 -6.08 -10.84 -9.20
C ARG A 4 -5.12 -10.56 -8.06
N LEU A 5 -4.32 -9.50 -8.18
CA LEU A 5 -3.53 -8.95 -7.08
C LEU A 5 -4.14 -7.59 -6.72
N THR A 6 -4.60 -7.42 -5.50
CA THR A 6 -5.02 -6.12 -4.97
C THR A 6 -3.95 -5.58 -4.05
N CYS A 7 -3.44 -4.40 -4.34
CA CYS A 7 -2.34 -3.76 -3.61
C CYS A 7 -2.84 -2.54 -2.85
N ILE A 8 -2.71 -2.58 -1.52
CA ILE A 8 -3.00 -1.48 -0.58
C ILE A 8 -1.71 -1.16 0.15
N SER A 9 -1.34 0.13 0.26
CA SER A 9 -0.12 0.56 0.95
C SER A 9 -0.30 1.89 1.65
N ASP A 10 0.63 2.21 2.55
CA ASP A 10 0.78 3.52 3.16
C ASP A 10 -0.55 4.05 3.72
N THR A 11 -1.23 3.22 4.54
CA THR A 11 -2.51 3.59 5.16
C THR A 11 -2.34 4.53 6.34
N HIS A 12 -1.15 4.53 6.96
CA HIS A 12 -0.79 5.38 8.07
C HIS A 12 -1.91 5.46 9.12
N ALA A 13 -2.42 4.30 9.52
CA ALA A 13 -3.39 4.17 10.59
C ALA A 13 -2.89 4.90 11.83
N GLY A 14 -3.76 5.65 12.49
CA GLY A 14 -3.39 6.49 13.63
C GLY A 14 -3.16 7.95 13.27
N SER A 15 -2.74 8.28 12.06
CA SER A 15 -2.59 9.67 11.59
C SER A 15 -3.94 10.35 11.39
N LEU A 16 -4.04 11.64 11.79
CA LEU A 16 -5.23 12.47 11.56
C LEU A 16 -5.55 12.71 10.07
N VAL A 17 -4.57 12.48 9.21
CA VAL A 17 -4.67 12.60 7.75
C VAL A 17 -4.47 11.27 7.05
N GLY A 18 -4.39 10.16 7.79
CA GLY A 18 -4.34 8.79 7.32
C GLY A 18 -5.72 8.13 7.31
N LEU A 19 -5.76 6.88 6.86
CA LEU A 19 -6.99 6.10 6.80
C LEU A 19 -7.48 5.70 8.20
N ALA A 20 -8.74 6.01 8.51
CA ALA A 20 -9.40 5.56 9.74
C ALA A 20 -10.91 5.43 9.54
N PRO A 21 -11.58 4.50 10.26
CA PRO A 21 -13.02 4.27 10.16
C PRO A 21 -13.83 5.51 10.50
N SER A 22 -14.90 5.77 9.73
CA SER A 22 -15.78 6.94 9.93
C SER A 22 -16.65 6.86 11.19
N GLY A 23 -16.83 5.70 11.78
CA GLY A 23 -17.70 5.46 12.95
C GLY A 23 -17.14 5.89 14.31
N GLY A 24 -15.96 6.53 14.34
CA GLY A 24 -15.25 6.89 15.56
C GLY A 24 -14.27 5.79 16.01
N ILE A 25 -13.33 6.19 16.86
CA ILE A 25 -12.21 5.38 17.30
C ILE A 25 -12.31 5.17 18.83
N PRO A 26 -12.29 3.94 19.34
CA PRO A 26 -12.31 3.70 20.77
C PRO A 26 -11.14 4.37 21.49
N HIS A 27 -11.43 5.08 22.57
CA HIS A 27 -10.41 5.63 23.46
C HIS A 27 -10.11 4.61 24.57
N PRO A 28 -8.83 4.40 24.93
CA PRO A 28 -8.47 3.43 25.98
C PRO A 28 -9.13 3.72 27.34
N ASP A 29 -9.18 4.98 27.74
CA ASP A 29 -9.63 5.43 29.07
C ASP A 29 -10.68 6.54 29.02
N GLY A 30 -11.34 6.75 27.88
CA GLY A 30 -12.23 7.90 27.73
C GLY A 30 -13.36 7.70 26.69
N PRO A 31 -14.03 8.78 26.30
CA PRO A 31 -15.06 8.73 25.29
C PRO A 31 -14.47 8.45 23.90
N THR A 32 -15.27 7.89 23.02
CA THR A 32 -14.89 7.66 21.59
C THR A 32 -14.29 8.92 20.97
N ILE A 33 -13.16 8.76 20.31
CA ILE A 33 -12.49 9.81 19.56
C ILE A 33 -13.21 9.98 18.21
N SER A 34 -13.55 11.20 17.87
CA SER A 34 -14.17 11.52 16.58
C SER A 34 -13.16 11.37 15.45
N THR A 35 -13.56 10.70 14.38
CA THR A 35 -12.76 10.60 13.16
C THR A 35 -12.62 12.00 12.52
N SER A 36 -11.44 12.35 12.04
CA SER A 36 -11.21 13.61 11.31
C SER A 36 -12.02 13.63 10.00
N PRO A 37 -12.41 14.83 9.51
CA PRO A 37 -13.07 14.93 8.20
C PRO A 37 -12.24 14.32 7.06
N THR A 38 -10.92 14.46 7.13
CA THR A 38 -9.97 13.86 6.17
C THR A 38 -10.05 12.34 6.18
N SER A 39 -9.92 11.73 7.36
CA SER A 39 -9.99 10.27 7.47
C SER A 39 -11.37 9.72 7.11
N ALA A 40 -12.45 10.45 7.44
CA ALA A 40 -13.80 10.05 7.04
C ALA A 40 -13.97 10.07 5.51
N TRP A 41 -13.39 11.07 4.83
CA TRP A 41 -13.35 11.14 3.37
C TRP A 41 -12.52 9.99 2.77
N LEU A 42 -11.35 9.71 3.33
CA LEU A 42 -10.50 8.57 2.91
C LEU A 42 -11.25 7.25 3.08
N TRP A 43 -11.92 7.05 4.22
CA TRP A 43 -12.66 5.83 4.52
C TRP A 43 -13.81 5.59 3.54
N GLN A 44 -14.57 6.64 3.22
CA GLN A 44 -15.65 6.54 2.23
C GLN A 44 -15.13 6.07 0.87
N HIS A 45 -14.01 6.64 0.39
CA HIS A 45 -13.43 6.23 -0.88
C HIS A 45 -12.78 4.85 -0.81
N PHE A 46 -12.24 4.47 0.35
CA PHE A 46 -11.72 3.13 0.58
C PHE A 46 -12.80 2.06 0.41
N GLU A 47 -13.96 2.25 1.04
CA GLU A 47 -15.10 1.35 0.91
C GLU A 47 -15.60 1.27 -0.54
N GLN A 48 -15.73 2.40 -1.23
CA GLN A 48 -16.14 2.43 -2.64
C GLN A 48 -15.16 1.69 -3.56
N MET A 49 -13.86 1.86 -3.34
CA MET A 49 -12.84 1.17 -4.13
C MET A 49 -12.78 -0.32 -3.82
N LEU A 50 -13.00 -0.73 -2.56
CA LEU A 50 -13.12 -2.14 -2.20
C LEU A 50 -14.31 -2.80 -2.89
N GLU A 51 -15.46 -2.13 -2.97
CA GLU A 51 -16.63 -2.63 -3.69
C GLU A 51 -16.32 -2.86 -5.17
N ALA A 52 -15.77 -1.86 -5.86
CA ALA A 52 -15.38 -1.99 -7.27
C ALA A 52 -14.30 -3.06 -7.50
N GLU A 53 -13.36 -3.20 -6.56
CA GLU A 53 -12.30 -4.22 -6.64
C GLU A 53 -12.83 -5.62 -6.37
N SER A 54 -13.83 -5.76 -5.48
CA SER A 54 -14.50 -7.04 -5.20
C SER A 54 -15.17 -7.60 -6.46
N GLU A 55 -15.92 -6.77 -7.19
CA GLU A 55 -16.53 -7.17 -8.47
C GLU A 55 -15.49 -7.67 -9.49
N ALA A 56 -14.32 -6.99 -9.55
CA ALA A 56 -13.25 -7.41 -10.43
C ALA A 56 -12.58 -8.73 -9.98
N ALA A 57 -12.47 -8.92 -8.67
CA ALA A 57 -11.85 -10.10 -8.06
C ALA A 57 -12.71 -11.37 -8.19
N GLU A 58 -14.03 -11.25 -8.20
CA GLU A 58 -14.97 -12.38 -8.41
C GLU A 58 -14.72 -13.13 -9.72
N LEU A 59 -14.13 -12.45 -10.70
CA LEU A 59 -13.82 -13.06 -12.00
C LEU A 59 -12.49 -13.82 -12.01
N ALA A 60 -11.71 -13.79 -10.93
CA ALA A 60 -10.41 -14.43 -10.83
C ALA A 60 -10.54 -15.85 -10.22
N ASP A 61 -9.69 -16.78 -10.68
CA ASP A 61 -9.56 -18.11 -10.07
C ASP A 61 -8.87 -18.02 -8.68
N ARG A 62 -7.97 -17.06 -8.53
CA ARG A 62 -7.23 -16.77 -7.30
C ARG A 62 -7.10 -15.27 -7.09
N HIS A 63 -7.21 -14.84 -5.82
CA HIS A 63 -7.08 -13.44 -5.43
C HIS A 63 -6.08 -13.30 -4.30
N ALA A 64 -4.98 -12.56 -4.52
CA ALA A 64 -4.01 -12.22 -3.51
C ALA A 64 -4.16 -10.75 -3.09
N LEU A 65 -4.38 -10.51 -1.79
CA LEU A 65 -4.40 -9.19 -1.19
C LEU A 65 -3.02 -8.87 -0.60
N LEU A 66 -2.40 -7.80 -1.07
CA LEU A 66 -1.05 -7.36 -0.68
C LEU A 66 -1.14 -6.07 0.12
N PHE A 67 -0.79 -6.12 1.40
CA PHE A 67 -0.56 -4.93 2.21
C PHE A 67 0.93 -4.56 2.13
N VAL A 68 1.25 -3.47 1.43
CA VAL A 68 2.62 -3.16 1.01
C VAL A 68 3.26 -2.10 1.91
N GLY A 69 3.22 -2.31 3.22
CA GLY A 69 3.94 -1.55 4.25
C GLY A 69 3.34 -0.19 4.61
N ASP A 70 3.87 0.37 5.68
CA ASP A 70 3.45 1.62 6.32
C ASP A 70 1.94 1.65 6.61
N LEU A 71 1.44 0.50 7.18
CA LEU A 71 0.05 0.38 7.58
C LEU A 71 -0.29 1.21 8.82
N MET A 72 0.71 1.50 9.65
CA MET A 72 0.62 2.35 10.84
C MET A 72 1.54 3.55 10.69
N ASP A 73 1.15 4.69 11.32
CA ASP A 73 1.94 5.91 11.23
C ASP A 73 3.15 5.89 12.19
N GLY A 74 2.98 5.27 13.37
CA GLY A 74 4.02 5.11 14.37
C GLY A 74 4.34 6.39 15.15
N LEU A 75 5.00 6.20 16.30
CA LEU A 75 5.39 7.26 17.23
C LEU A 75 6.83 7.73 17.05
N MET A 76 7.55 7.23 16.04
CA MET A 76 9.00 7.39 15.93
C MET A 76 9.43 8.65 15.18
N HIS A 77 8.50 9.44 14.65
CA HIS A 77 8.81 10.71 14.02
C HIS A 77 9.08 11.81 15.04
N HIS A 78 10.25 12.44 14.94
CA HIS A 78 10.60 13.61 15.73
C HIS A 78 9.86 14.84 15.21
N GLY A 79 9.00 15.43 16.02
CA GLY A 79 8.30 16.68 15.70
C GLY A 79 6.79 16.60 15.82
N ASN A 80 6.07 17.25 14.93
CA ASN A 80 4.62 17.33 14.96
C ASN A 80 3.98 15.96 14.76
N ILE A 81 3.37 15.45 15.81
CA ILE A 81 2.66 14.18 15.81
C ILE A 81 1.20 14.48 15.48
N GLU A 82 0.81 14.27 14.24
CA GLU A 82 -0.59 14.36 13.78
C GLU A 82 -1.31 13.03 14.03
N LEU A 83 -1.39 12.61 15.29
CA LEU A 83 -2.01 11.33 15.67
C LEU A 83 -3.34 11.54 16.41
N TYR A 84 -4.24 10.57 16.24
CA TYR A 84 -5.47 10.48 17.01
C TYR A 84 -5.20 10.33 18.51
N HIS A 85 -4.21 9.51 18.85
CA HIS A 85 -3.85 9.26 20.25
C HIS A 85 -2.42 8.70 20.34
N PRO A 86 -1.66 9.04 21.40
CA PRO A 86 -0.30 8.53 21.59
C PRO A 86 -0.22 7.06 22.04
N ASP A 87 -1.34 6.45 22.44
CA ASP A 87 -1.37 5.03 22.80
C ASP A 87 -1.33 4.17 21.54
N PRO A 88 -0.30 3.29 21.36
CA PRO A 88 -0.19 2.41 20.18
C PRO A 88 -1.37 1.46 20.00
N SER A 89 -2.16 1.21 21.05
CA SER A 89 -3.35 0.34 20.95
C SER A 89 -4.43 0.94 20.05
N VAL A 90 -4.53 2.28 20.02
CA VAL A 90 -5.49 3.02 19.18
C VAL A 90 -5.11 2.86 17.70
N GLU A 91 -3.85 3.10 17.39
CA GLU A 91 -3.31 2.92 16.04
C GLU A 91 -3.47 1.46 15.55
N LYS A 92 -3.13 0.50 16.40
CA LYS A 92 -3.30 -0.92 16.12
C LYS A 92 -4.76 -1.29 15.89
N TRP A 93 -5.69 -0.70 16.66
CA TRP A 93 -7.12 -0.93 16.45
C TRP A 93 -7.55 -0.41 15.08
N ILE A 94 -7.15 0.81 14.70
CA ILE A 94 -7.47 1.40 13.39
C ILE A 94 -6.94 0.51 12.26
N ALA A 95 -5.66 0.11 12.33
CA ALA A 95 -5.05 -0.78 11.34
C ALA A 95 -5.77 -2.13 11.25
N THR A 96 -6.22 -2.67 12.39
CA THR A 96 -7.02 -3.90 12.44
C THR A 96 -8.36 -3.73 11.72
N GLN A 97 -9.04 -2.57 11.88
CA GLN A 97 -10.29 -2.30 11.15
C GLN A 97 -10.04 -2.21 9.65
N ILE A 98 -9.01 -1.48 9.20
CA ILE A 98 -8.65 -1.36 7.78
C ILE A 98 -8.44 -2.73 7.15
N VAL A 99 -7.59 -3.56 7.75
CA VAL A 99 -7.25 -4.88 7.23
C VAL A 99 -8.47 -5.81 7.25
N THR A 100 -9.24 -5.78 8.33
CA THR A 100 -10.46 -6.60 8.44
C THR A 100 -11.48 -6.22 7.37
N THR A 101 -11.77 -4.92 7.20
CA THR A 101 -12.69 -4.43 6.18
C THR A 101 -12.26 -4.85 4.78
N ALA A 102 -10.97 -4.74 4.46
CA ALA A 102 -10.46 -5.17 3.16
C ALA A 102 -10.59 -6.70 2.95
N ILE A 103 -10.25 -7.51 3.96
CA ILE A 103 -10.38 -8.98 3.87
C ILE A 103 -11.85 -9.38 3.71
N GLU A 104 -12.75 -8.80 4.49
CA GLU A 104 -14.17 -9.15 4.49
C GLU A 104 -14.87 -8.69 3.20
N ALA A 105 -14.48 -7.54 2.63
CA ALA A 105 -15.02 -7.05 1.36
C ALA A 105 -14.49 -7.86 0.16
N LEU A 106 -13.21 -8.14 0.12
CA LEU A 106 -12.54 -8.72 -1.04
C LEU A 106 -12.49 -10.26 -1.04
N GLN A 107 -12.68 -10.89 0.11
CA GLN A 107 -12.62 -12.35 0.31
C GLN A 107 -11.44 -13.02 -0.43
N PRO A 108 -10.20 -12.57 -0.22
CA PRO A 108 -9.04 -13.07 -0.94
C PRO A 108 -8.74 -14.53 -0.61
N THR A 109 -8.05 -15.23 -1.52
CA THR A 109 -7.52 -16.58 -1.27
C THR A 109 -6.21 -16.56 -0.51
N ASP A 110 -5.47 -15.46 -0.59
CA ASP A 110 -4.15 -15.29 0.02
C ASP A 110 -3.97 -13.84 0.48
N VAL A 111 -3.41 -13.63 1.68
CA VAL A 111 -3.08 -12.30 2.21
C VAL A 111 -1.61 -12.25 2.57
N PHE A 112 -0.93 -11.21 2.12
CA PHE A 112 0.49 -10.96 2.38
C PHE A 112 0.71 -9.61 3.03
N PHE A 113 1.54 -9.56 4.06
CA PHE A 113 1.99 -8.32 4.69
C PHE A 113 3.45 -8.07 4.37
N ILE A 114 3.74 -6.94 3.76
CA ILE A 114 5.09 -6.49 3.44
C ILE A 114 5.51 -5.45 4.48
N SER A 115 6.73 -5.58 5.02
CA SER A 115 7.24 -4.67 6.05
C SER A 115 7.47 -3.28 5.49
N GLY A 116 6.97 -2.26 6.19
CA GLY A 116 7.15 -0.87 5.88
C GLY A 116 8.45 -0.25 6.40
N THR A 117 8.43 1.08 6.55
CA THR A 117 9.59 1.88 6.98
C THR A 117 9.80 1.77 8.49
N PRO A 118 11.02 1.51 8.98
CA PRO A 118 11.28 1.37 10.42
C PRO A 118 10.85 2.57 11.28
N SER A 119 10.80 3.78 10.74
CA SER A 119 10.29 4.95 11.44
C SER A 119 8.78 4.90 11.72
N HIS A 120 8.03 4.19 10.90
CA HIS A 120 6.58 3.99 11.07
C HIS A 120 6.28 2.71 11.84
N VAL A 121 6.89 1.61 11.43
CA VAL A 121 6.47 0.29 11.90
C VAL A 121 7.39 -0.29 12.99
N GLY A 122 8.33 0.50 13.46
CA GLY A 122 9.28 0.12 14.49
C GLY A 122 10.41 -0.79 14.00
N LYS A 123 11.36 -1.06 14.90
CA LYS A 123 12.51 -1.91 14.60
C LYS A 123 12.02 -3.32 14.25
N ASN A 124 12.52 -3.87 13.15
CA ASN A 124 12.11 -5.18 12.61
C ASN A 124 10.61 -5.26 12.24
N ALA A 125 9.98 -4.13 11.90
CA ALA A 125 8.55 -4.05 11.58
C ALA A 125 7.64 -4.60 12.70
N SER A 126 7.98 -4.35 13.95
CA SER A 126 7.33 -4.97 15.12
C SER A 126 5.82 -4.70 15.21
N SER A 127 5.36 -3.52 14.79
CA SER A 127 3.94 -3.17 14.79
C SER A 127 3.17 -3.96 13.74
N GLU A 128 3.67 -4.01 12.49
CA GLU A 128 3.05 -4.77 11.40
C GLU A 128 3.14 -6.27 11.63
N GLU A 129 4.24 -6.77 12.21
CA GLU A 129 4.37 -8.17 12.59
C GLU A 129 3.29 -8.57 13.60
N GLY A 130 3.05 -7.70 14.62
CA GLY A 130 1.98 -7.92 15.60
C GLY A 130 0.57 -7.84 15.00
N LEU A 131 0.35 -6.99 13.99
CA LEU A 131 -0.90 -6.91 13.23
C LEU A 131 -1.10 -8.18 12.38
N ALA A 132 -0.09 -8.56 11.59
CA ALA A 132 -0.13 -9.73 10.72
C ALA A 132 -0.37 -11.03 11.52
N ALA A 133 0.28 -11.16 12.69
CA ALA A 133 0.06 -12.29 13.59
C ALA A 133 -1.38 -12.34 14.13
N ALA A 134 -1.96 -11.18 14.49
CA ALA A 134 -3.36 -11.11 14.93
C ALA A 134 -4.32 -11.49 13.80
N MET A 135 -4.04 -11.07 12.57
CA MET A 135 -4.84 -11.44 11.39
C MET A 135 -4.69 -12.92 11.05
N ALA A 136 -3.49 -13.49 11.15
CA ALA A 136 -3.28 -14.94 10.97
C ALA A 136 -4.07 -15.79 11.97
N ALA A 137 -4.18 -15.32 13.22
CA ALA A 137 -5.00 -15.96 14.24
C ALA A 137 -6.51 -15.81 13.98
N LYS A 138 -6.95 -14.64 13.49
CA LYS A 138 -8.36 -14.37 13.16
C LYS A 138 -8.82 -15.12 11.90
N TYR A 139 -7.94 -15.25 10.90
CA TYR A 139 -8.22 -15.88 9.61
C TYR A 139 -7.22 -17.02 9.33
N PRO A 140 -7.37 -18.19 9.98
CA PRO A 140 -6.44 -19.31 9.86
C PRO A 140 -6.26 -19.77 8.40
N GLY A 141 -5.01 -19.91 7.96
CA GLY A 141 -4.68 -20.37 6.61
C GLY A 141 -4.82 -19.33 5.48
N LEU A 142 -5.30 -18.13 5.78
CA LEU A 142 -5.45 -17.05 4.81
C LEU A 142 -4.17 -16.21 4.70
N VAL A 143 -3.57 -15.82 5.83
CA VAL A 143 -2.32 -15.04 5.87
C VAL A 143 -1.14 -15.94 5.56
N ARG A 144 -0.31 -15.54 4.61
CA ARG A 144 0.87 -16.29 4.16
C ARG A 144 2.13 -15.78 4.86
N PRO A 145 2.67 -16.52 5.81
CA PRO A 145 3.84 -16.09 6.57
C PRO A 145 5.12 -16.11 5.74
N ALA A 146 6.07 -15.22 6.08
CA ALA A 146 7.39 -15.21 5.48
C ALA A 146 8.27 -16.39 5.94
N SER A 147 8.05 -16.86 7.17
CA SER A 147 8.70 -18.03 7.75
C SER A 147 7.90 -18.56 8.95
N GLU A 148 8.33 -19.65 9.57
CA GLU A 148 7.71 -20.19 10.78
C GLU A 148 7.64 -19.18 11.94
N SER A 149 8.59 -18.24 11.99
CA SER A 149 8.72 -17.25 13.08
C SER A 149 8.33 -15.83 12.66
N ARG A 150 7.92 -15.60 11.40
CA ARG A 150 7.66 -14.26 10.89
C ARG A 150 6.51 -14.22 9.91
N GLN A 151 5.55 -13.35 10.17
CA GLN A 151 4.38 -13.14 9.31
C GLN A 151 4.67 -12.16 8.17
N THR A 152 5.45 -11.11 8.44
CA THR A 152 5.73 -10.05 7.47
C THR A 152 6.93 -10.36 6.56
N TRP A 153 6.81 -9.96 5.30
CA TRP A 153 7.83 -10.11 4.26
C TRP A 153 8.66 -8.82 4.11
N GLY A 154 9.98 -8.90 4.25
CA GLY A 154 10.84 -7.78 3.85
C GLY A 154 10.93 -7.65 2.33
N ILE A 155 10.94 -8.79 1.65
CA ILE A 155 10.91 -8.95 0.19
C ILE A 155 10.03 -10.16 -0.09
N LEU A 156 8.93 -9.95 -0.79
CA LEU A 156 8.06 -11.03 -1.26
C LEU A 156 8.34 -11.30 -2.73
N ARG A 157 8.61 -12.56 -3.08
CA ARG A 157 8.66 -13.01 -4.47
C ARG A 157 7.61 -14.08 -4.69
N LEU A 158 6.69 -13.81 -5.59
CA LEU A 158 5.64 -14.74 -5.99
C LEU A 158 5.92 -15.24 -7.40
N ASP A 159 5.85 -16.54 -7.59
CA ASP A 159 5.77 -17.16 -8.90
C ASP A 159 4.29 -17.45 -9.18
N ILE A 160 3.74 -16.76 -10.17
CA ILE A 160 2.35 -16.89 -10.58
C ILE A 160 2.31 -17.43 -12.00
N ASP A 161 2.14 -18.74 -12.13
CA ASP A 161 2.11 -19.44 -13.42
C ASP A 161 3.34 -19.12 -14.30
N GLY A 162 4.53 -18.96 -13.68
CA GLY A 162 5.78 -18.61 -14.37
C GLY A 162 6.05 -17.10 -14.46
N THR A 163 5.11 -16.22 -14.10
CA THR A 163 5.37 -14.79 -13.96
C THR A 163 5.90 -14.50 -12.55
N LEU A 164 7.12 -14.02 -12.47
CA LEU A 164 7.75 -13.68 -11.20
C LEU A 164 7.43 -12.25 -10.79
N VAL A 165 6.80 -12.08 -9.63
CA VAL A 165 6.41 -10.80 -9.04
C VAL A 165 7.29 -10.49 -7.82
N ASP A 166 7.97 -9.33 -7.81
CA ASP A 166 8.83 -8.85 -6.70
C ASP A 166 8.15 -7.68 -6.00
N VAL A 167 7.75 -7.87 -4.73
CA VAL A 167 7.05 -6.87 -3.94
C VAL A 167 7.92 -6.42 -2.78
N ARG A 168 8.09 -5.09 -2.63
CA ARG A 168 8.79 -4.44 -1.53
C ARG A 168 8.16 -3.10 -1.24
N HIS A 169 8.20 -2.68 0.01
CA HIS A 169 7.68 -1.36 0.37
C HIS A 169 8.53 -0.23 -0.25
N HIS A 170 9.83 -0.20 0.00
CA HIS A 170 10.66 0.91 -0.46
C HIS A 170 10.84 0.93 -1.98
N GLY A 171 10.52 2.06 -2.57
CA GLY A 171 10.71 2.37 -3.99
C GLY A 171 11.37 3.73 -4.22
N LYS A 172 11.82 3.96 -5.44
CA LYS A 172 12.34 5.25 -5.90
C LYS A 172 11.36 5.85 -6.89
N LEU A 173 11.18 7.17 -6.85
CA LEU A 173 10.36 7.90 -7.81
C LEU A 173 11.03 9.23 -8.16
N GLY A 174 10.84 9.69 -9.39
CA GLY A 174 11.29 11.03 -9.81
C GLY A 174 10.55 12.11 -9.02
N GLN A 175 11.29 13.11 -8.54
CA GLN A 175 10.71 14.19 -7.73
C GLN A 175 9.88 15.17 -8.57
N LEU A 176 10.26 15.37 -9.84
CA LEU A 176 9.57 16.30 -10.73
C LEU A 176 8.48 15.60 -11.53
N PRO A 177 7.26 16.13 -11.58
CA PRO A 177 6.12 15.50 -12.26
C PRO A 177 6.42 15.10 -13.71
N HIS A 178 7.01 16.00 -14.48
CA HIS A 178 7.32 15.80 -15.90
C HIS A 178 8.45 14.78 -16.17
N THR A 179 9.21 14.39 -15.14
CA THR A 179 10.27 13.36 -15.26
C THR A 179 9.86 12.02 -14.69
N ARG A 180 8.71 11.95 -14.03
CA ARG A 180 8.27 10.78 -13.26
C ARG A 180 8.22 9.51 -14.11
N GLU A 181 7.58 9.59 -15.26
CA GLU A 181 7.45 8.45 -16.17
C GLU A 181 8.81 7.96 -16.71
N SER A 182 9.67 8.87 -17.14
CA SER A 182 11.00 8.53 -17.63
C SER A 182 11.90 7.95 -16.53
N TYR A 183 11.76 8.48 -15.31
CA TYR A 183 12.46 7.95 -14.15
C TYR A 183 11.97 6.55 -13.80
N GLN A 184 10.66 6.32 -13.84
CA GLN A 184 10.06 5.01 -13.57
C GLN A 184 10.57 3.94 -14.55
N LYS A 185 10.64 4.26 -15.83
CA LYS A 185 11.22 3.37 -16.86
C LYS A 185 12.70 3.04 -16.61
N ARG A 186 13.48 4.03 -16.20
CA ARG A 186 14.89 3.81 -15.85
C ARG A 186 15.04 2.98 -14.59
N TYR A 187 14.24 3.24 -13.57
CA TYR A 187 14.27 2.47 -12.32
C TYR A 187 13.81 1.02 -12.55
N ALA A 188 12.85 0.79 -13.44
CA ALA A 188 12.46 -0.56 -13.87
C ALA A 188 13.63 -1.33 -14.48
N PHE A 189 14.43 -0.68 -15.33
CA PHE A 189 15.66 -1.28 -15.87
C PHE A 189 16.70 -1.54 -14.79
N ASP A 190 16.89 -0.62 -13.83
CA ASP A 190 17.82 -0.81 -12.71
C ASP A 190 17.41 -2.00 -11.84
N VAL A 191 16.10 -2.19 -11.59
CA VAL A 191 15.56 -3.34 -10.86
C VAL A 191 15.86 -4.64 -11.61
N TRP A 192 15.56 -4.69 -12.90
CA TRP A 192 15.83 -5.84 -13.74
C TRP A 192 17.33 -6.20 -13.77
N SER A 193 18.19 -5.22 -14.09
CA SER A 193 19.64 -5.43 -14.21
C SER A 193 20.26 -5.87 -12.90
N SER A 194 19.85 -5.26 -11.78
CA SER A 194 20.32 -5.66 -10.44
C SER A 194 19.94 -7.10 -10.09
N GLN A 195 18.72 -7.53 -10.44
CA GLN A 195 18.29 -8.91 -10.20
C GLN A 195 19.02 -9.90 -11.11
N ALA A 196 19.22 -9.56 -12.38
CA ALA A 196 19.96 -10.39 -13.32
C ALA A 196 21.44 -10.56 -12.94
N MET A 197 22.08 -9.48 -12.43
CA MET A 197 23.52 -9.50 -12.13
C MET A 197 23.87 -10.12 -10.78
N TYR A 198 23.05 -9.90 -9.74
CA TYR A 198 23.47 -10.16 -8.35
C TYR A 198 22.78 -11.35 -7.68
N LYS A 199 21.81 -12.00 -8.30
CA LYS A 199 21.01 -13.00 -7.57
C LYS A 199 21.01 -14.40 -8.16
N ASN A 200 21.81 -14.70 -9.16
CA ASN A 200 21.72 -16.00 -9.89
C ASN A 200 20.27 -16.40 -10.17
N GLY A 201 19.39 -15.41 -10.30
CA GLY A 201 17.96 -15.59 -10.36
C GLY A 201 17.36 -14.88 -11.55
N GLU A 202 16.23 -15.36 -11.92
CA GLU A 202 15.41 -14.74 -12.94
C GLU A 202 14.95 -13.35 -12.44
N PRO A 203 15.14 -12.29 -13.23
CA PRO A 203 14.55 -10.99 -12.94
C PRO A 203 13.03 -11.09 -12.92
N ALA A 204 12.40 -10.38 -12.00
CA ALA A 204 10.94 -10.33 -11.96
C ALA A 204 10.36 -9.61 -13.18
N GLU A 205 9.30 -10.14 -13.78
CA GLU A 205 8.53 -9.47 -14.83
C GLU A 205 7.75 -8.29 -14.28
N LEU A 206 7.29 -8.39 -13.03
CA LEU A 206 6.56 -7.34 -12.33
C LEU A 206 7.26 -6.99 -11.02
N ALA A 207 7.50 -5.70 -10.78
CA ALA A 207 7.96 -5.18 -9.51
C ALA A 207 6.94 -4.18 -8.95
N ILE A 208 6.54 -4.36 -7.68
CA ILE A 208 5.60 -3.51 -6.97
C ILE A 208 6.35 -2.80 -5.85
N ARG A 209 6.20 -1.47 -5.78
CA ARG A 209 6.85 -0.58 -4.81
C ARG A 209 5.85 0.42 -4.24
N ALA A 210 6.11 0.92 -3.04
CA ALA A 210 5.29 1.87 -2.31
C ALA A 210 6.13 3.03 -1.74
N HIS A 211 5.79 3.59 -0.58
CA HIS A 211 6.56 4.58 0.18
C HIS A 211 6.61 6.00 -0.41
N ARG A 212 6.32 6.18 -1.68
CA ARG A 212 6.44 7.50 -2.33
C ARG A 212 5.11 8.23 -2.46
N HIS A 213 4.02 7.61 -2.00
CA HIS A 213 2.67 8.14 -2.00
C HIS A 213 2.22 8.64 -3.39
N LYS A 214 2.77 8.03 -4.45
CA LYS A 214 2.50 8.41 -5.83
C LYS A 214 2.41 7.18 -6.73
N TYR A 215 1.34 7.14 -7.49
CA TYR A 215 1.20 6.14 -8.53
C TYR A 215 2.12 6.43 -9.72
N ALA A 216 2.78 5.41 -10.20
CA ALA A 216 3.49 5.44 -11.46
C ALA A 216 3.63 4.03 -12.03
N ASP A 217 3.52 3.91 -13.34
CA ASP A 217 3.69 2.66 -14.07
C ASP A 217 4.74 2.87 -15.16
N SER A 218 5.75 2.00 -15.22
CA SER A 218 6.75 2.02 -16.29
C SER A 218 6.18 1.64 -17.66
N GLY A 219 4.95 1.14 -17.67
CA GLY A 219 4.26 0.65 -18.84
C GLY A 219 4.59 -0.80 -19.18
N PRO A 220 3.85 -1.38 -20.12
CA PRO A 220 4.05 -2.76 -20.56
C PRO A 220 5.44 -2.94 -21.18
N VAL A 221 6.05 -4.08 -20.85
CA VAL A 221 7.35 -4.46 -21.39
C VAL A 221 7.14 -5.24 -22.68
N PRO A 222 7.74 -4.81 -23.80
CA PRO A 222 7.68 -5.57 -25.05
C PRO A 222 8.26 -6.98 -24.88
N PRO A 223 7.71 -8.02 -25.55
CA PRO A 223 8.09 -9.43 -25.36
C PRO A 223 9.58 -9.76 -25.57
N HIS A 224 10.33 -8.89 -26.24
CA HIS A 224 11.76 -9.09 -26.56
C HIS A 224 12.68 -8.20 -25.71
N ARG A 225 12.16 -7.43 -24.78
CA ARG A 225 12.98 -6.63 -23.85
C ARG A 225 13.13 -7.39 -22.55
N ASN A 226 14.37 -7.59 -22.18
CA ASN A 226 14.76 -7.97 -20.82
C ASN A 226 14.51 -6.75 -19.91
N ALA A 227 13.32 -6.61 -19.38
CA ALA A 227 12.94 -5.50 -18.52
C ALA A 227 11.81 -5.94 -17.58
N THR A 228 11.73 -5.28 -16.44
CA THR A 228 10.67 -5.43 -15.46
C THR A 228 9.59 -4.36 -15.71
N ARG A 229 8.29 -4.68 -15.60
CA ARG A 229 7.26 -3.66 -15.41
C ARG A 229 7.28 -3.24 -13.95
N LEU A 230 7.43 -1.96 -13.68
CA LEU A 230 7.49 -1.42 -12.33
C LEU A 230 6.27 -0.57 -12.04
N ILE A 231 5.56 -0.93 -10.97
CA ILE A 231 4.39 -0.21 -10.45
C ILE A 231 4.79 0.43 -9.11
N SER A 232 4.65 1.74 -9.00
CA SER A 232 4.65 2.46 -7.72
C SER A 232 3.21 2.65 -7.27
N LEU A 233 2.91 2.32 -6.02
CA LEU A 233 1.57 2.37 -5.46
C LEU A 233 1.20 3.77 -4.98
N PRO A 234 -0.09 4.14 -5.04
CA PRO A 234 -0.65 5.27 -4.31
C PRO A 234 -0.67 4.97 -2.81
N CYS A 235 -1.14 5.91 -2.01
CA CYS A 235 -1.26 5.77 -0.56
C CYS A 235 -2.71 5.99 -0.08
N TRP A 236 -2.90 5.90 1.24
CA TRP A 236 -4.14 6.26 1.93
C TRP A 236 -3.90 7.35 3.00
N GLN A 237 -2.94 8.23 2.75
CA GLN A 237 -2.64 9.38 3.60
C GLN A 237 -2.55 10.66 2.77
N LEU A 238 -3.17 11.73 3.24
CA LEU A 238 -2.97 13.07 2.67
C LEU A 238 -1.68 13.71 3.23
N SER A 239 -1.29 14.85 2.66
CA SER A 239 -0.07 15.55 3.07
C SER A 239 -0.13 15.93 4.55
N THR A 240 0.83 15.45 5.33
CA THR A 240 1.08 15.87 6.71
C THR A 240 1.58 17.32 6.77
N GLU A 241 1.54 17.95 7.95
CA GLU A 241 2.12 19.27 8.16
C GLU A 241 3.62 19.29 7.81
N TRP A 242 4.33 18.20 8.17
CA TRP A 242 5.73 18.06 7.80
C TRP A 242 5.92 18.04 6.28
N ALA A 243 5.14 17.26 5.53
CA ALA A 243 5.23 17.22 4.07
C ALA A 243 4.96 18.59 3.44
N ARG A 244 3.94 19.32 3.96
CA ARG A 244 3.65 20.70 3.54
C ARG A 244 4.78 21.66 3.84
N SER A 245 5.42 21.51 5.01
CA SER A 245 6.56 22.39 5.42
C SER A 245 7.80 22.20 4.53
N MET A 246 7.95 21.01 3.91
CA MET A 246 9.02 20.71 2.97
C MET A 246 8.73 21.20 1.53
N ALA A 247 7.68 22.03 1.36
CA ALA A 247 7.25 22.59 0.08
C ALA A 247 6.95 21.53 -1.00
N PHE A 248 6.41 20.38 -0.59
CA PHE A 248 5.83 19.44 -1.54
C PHE A 248 4.50 20.01 -2.05
N GLU A 249 4.52 20.61 -3.22
CA GLU A 249 3.34 21.23 -3.86
C GLU A 249 2.34 20.19 -4.35
N GLU A 250 2.78 18.94 -4.55
CA GLU A 250 1.94 17.88 -5.05
C GLU A 250 1.23 17.13 -3.92
N SER A 251 -0.09 17.07 -4.01
CA SER A 251 -0.89 16.16 -3.18
C SER A 251 -0.52 14.69 -3.45
N PRO A 252 -0.51 13.81 -2.45
CA PRO A 252 -0.34 12.37 -2.67
C PRO A 252 -1.46 11.82 -3.57
N ASP A 253 -1.17 10.73 -4.26
CA ASP A 253 -2.19 9.97 -5.00
C ASP A 253 -2.86 9.02 -4.02
N VAL A 254 -4.17 9.19 -3.81
CA VAL A 254 -4.94 8.39 -2.85
C VAL A 254 -5.63 7.24 -3.57
N GLY A 255 -5.44 6.01 -3.11
CA GLY A 255 -6.13 4.87 -3.70
C GLY A 255 -5.41 3.54 -3.57
N MET A 256 -5.77 2.62 -4.47
CA MET A 256 -5.22 1.27 -4.55
C MET A 256 -5.00 0.84 -6.00
N VAL A 257 -4.32 -0.30 -6.19
CA VAL A 257 -4.05 -0.84 -7.53
C VAL A 257 -4.46 -2.29 -7.60
N GLY A 258 -5.33 -2.62 -8.54
CA GLY A 258 -5.61 -3.98 -8.95
C GLY A 258 -4.73 -4.38 -10.13
N ILE A 259 -4.19 -5.61 -10.12
CA ILE A 259 -3.38 -6.14 -11.22
C ILE A 259 -3.94 -7.50 -11.61
N GLU A 260 -4.15 -7.69 -12.88
CA GLU A 260 -4.61 -8.96 -13.42
C GLU A 260 -3.48 -9.69 -14.13
N LEU A 261 -3.31 -10.99 -13.79
CA LEU A 261 -2.45 -11.90 -14.51
C LEU A 261 -3.31 -13.01 -15.13
N ARG A 262 -3.03 -13.35 -16.38
CA ARG A 262 -3.67 -14.46 -17.09
C ARG A 262 -2.60 -15.35 -17.71
N ASP A 263 -2.68 -16.64 -17.43
CA ASP A 263 -1.81 -17.68 -18.01
C ASP A 263 -0.32 -17.27 -17.96
N GLY A 264 0.13 -16.82 -16.78
CA GLY A 264 1.50 -16.42 -16.56
C GLY A 264 1.90 -15.13 -17.30
N ARG A 265 0.99 -14.17 -17.50
CA ARG A 265 1.29 -12.86 -18.10
C ARG A 265 0.52 -11.75 -17.42
N ILE A 266 1.14 -10.59 -17.31
CA ILE A 266 0.46 -9.37 -16.83
C ILE A 266 -0.53 -8.95 -17.90
N ALA A 267 -1.82 -9.14 -17.63
CA ALA A 267 -2.90 -8.82 -18.57
C ALA A 267 -3.25 -7.34 -18.50
N ASP A 268 -3.46 -6.82 -17.27
CA ASP A 268 -3.84 -5.42 -17.09
C ASP A 268 -3.44 -4.88 -15.70
N VAL A 269 -3.43 -3.55 -15.55
CA VAL A 269 -3.18 -2.82 -14.30
C VAL A 269 -4.26 -1.76 -14.15
N PHE A 270 -4.99 -1.79 -13.06
CA PHE A 270 -6.15 -0.95 -12.78
C PHE A 270 -5.87 -0.04 -11.57
N PRO A 271 -5.29 1.14 -11.76
CA PRO A 271 -5.16 2.10 -10.68
C PRO A 271 -6.52 2.74 -10.39
N GLN A 272 -6.95 2.69 -9.14
CA GLN A 272 -8.09 3.42 -8.63
C GLN A 272 -7.54 4.58 -7.80
N ILE A 273 -7.67 5.81 -8.31
CA ILE A 273 -7.06 7.00 -7.70
C ILE A 273 -8.09 8.10 -7.59
N VAL A 274 -8.14 8.74 -6.42
CA VAL A 274 -8.96 9.91 -6.18
C VAL A 274 -8.11 11.05 -5.61
N TYR A 275 -8.57 12.27 -5.86
CA TYR A 275 -7.94 13.48 -5.37
C TYR A 275 -8.95 14.28 -4.55
N PRO A 276 -8.55 14.85 -3.40
CA PRO A 276 -9.42 15.75 -2.67
C PRO A 276 -9.67 17.00 -3.50
N SER A 277 -10.92 17.48 -3.52
CA SER A 277 -11.21 18.80 -4.07
C SER A 277 -10.69 19.85 -3.09
N LEU A 278 -9.68 20.59 -3.49
CA LEU A 278 -9.18 21.73 -2.73
C LEU A 278 -9.98 22.97 -3.13
N GLU A 279 -10.96 23.35 -2.33
CA GLU A 279 -11.56 24.68 -2.43
C GLU A 279 -10.57 25.71 -1.88
N ALA A 280 -9.86 26.37 -2.77
CA ALA A 280 -9.05 27.50 -2.38
C ALA A 280 -9.95 28.72 -2.12
N ASN A 281 -9.90 29.28 -0.90
CA ASN A 281 -10.50 30.57 -0.61
C ASN A 281 -9.78 31.65 -1.40
N VAL A 282 -10.35 32.05 -2.53
CA VAL A 282 -9.81 33.16 -3.32
C VAL A 282 -10.33 34.45 -2.75
N TRP A 283 -9.42 35.26 -2.16
CA TRP A 283 -9.75 36.63 -1.79
C TRP A 283 -9.96 37.47 -3.05
N LYS A 284 -11.14 38.06 -3.16
CA LYS A 284 -11.45 39.00 -4.23
C LYS A 284 -11.49 40.40 -3.60
N PRO A 285 -10.73 41.38 -4.14
CA PRO A 285 -10.74 42.76 -3.63
C PRO A 285 -12.09 43.44 -3.80
#